data_8ac3c56906fc19f2481d74939f9d72a2
#
_entry.id   8ac3c56906fc19f2481d74939f9d72a2
#
_cell.length_a   1.000
_cell.length_b   1.000
_cell.length_c   1.000
_cell.angle_alpha   90.00
_cell.angle_beta   90.00
_cell.angle_gamma   90.00
#
_symmetry.space_group_name_H-M   'P 1'
#
loop_
_entity.id
_entity.type
_entity.pdbx_description
1 polymer ?
#
loop_
_entity_poly.entity_id
_entity_poly.type
_entity_poly.pdbx_seq_one_letter_code
_entity_poly.pdbx_strand_id
1 'polypeptide(L)'
;MEKSIVRYLKLFVNGKLTKGVFACLSILAVGAILSSCRHVKTISKGDIIVVSIEPLRYFTEQIAGKQYEVVSIVPAGYGPELYEPTPQQLIATSGAKAYIKIGHLGFEETWLEKIKENEPNLPIFNTSDSIGKSVNGMRLSTYDPHTWTSPDNAEIICQSICTDLCQIDSIHTSLYRSNLAKCIRNIRMVDGQIHKMLENVQSRTFVTAHPCLSYFASEYGLKQLSIEQNGKEPTPQELAELIRQCKQEKVQVILVQPEFNRSNALMLARETGAHVVTVNPLSYRWDQEMMQVAKALRYGK
;
A
#
# COMPACT_ATOMS: atom_id res chain seq x y z
N MET A 1 36.37 65.95 -9.29
CA MET A 1 35.70 64.68 -9.02
C MET A 1 36.35 63.80 -7.91
N GLU A 2 37.63 63.94 -7.65
CA GLU A 2 38.37 63.13 -6.68
C GLU A 2 38.08 63.42 -5.20
N LYS A 3 37.74 64.64 -4.85
CA LYS A 3 37.46 65.05 -3.44
C LYS A 3 36.12 64.55 -2.86
N SER A 4 35.17 64.17 -3.72
CA SER A 4 33.86 63.62 -3.30
C SER A 4 33.93 62.15 -2.91
N ILE A 5 34.74 61.35 -3.60
CA ILE A 5 34.89 59.90 -3.33
C ILE A 5 35.57 59.65 -1.99
N VAL A 6 36.60 60.43 -1.64
CA VAL A 6 37.32 60.32 -0.37
C VAL A 6 36.42 60.66 0.84
N ARG A 7 35.45 61.56 0.66
CA ARG A 7 34.49 61.93 1.72
C ARG A 7 33.46 60.83 1.98
N TYR A 8 33.05 60.08 0.97
CA TYR A 8 32.17 58.91 1.13
C TYR A 8 32.86 57.71 1.75
N LEU A 9 34.17 57.48 1.40
CA LEU A 9 34.98 56.42 2.05
C LEU A 9 35.27 56.70 3.53
N LYS A 10 35.43 57.95 3.96
CA LYS A 10 35.60 58.31 5.36
C LYS A 10 34.33 58.14 6.20
N LEU A 11 33.16 58.24 5.62
CA LEU A 11 31.88 57.97 6.32
C LEU A 11 31.63 56.45 6.52
N PHE A 12 32.21 55.62 5.65
CA PHE A 12 32.13 54.16 5.76
C PHE A 12 33.04 53.60 6.86
N VAL A 13 34.13 54.29 7.20
CA VAL A 13 35.13 53.85 8.19
C VAL A 13 34.72 54.28 9.61
N ASN A 14 33.80 55.23 9.79
CA ASN A 14 33.43 55.76 11.11
C ASN A 14 32.31 55.00 11.84
N GLY A 15 32.19 53.69 11.67
CA GLY A 15 31.56 52.78 12.64
C GLY A 15 30.08 53.01 13.03
N LYS A 16 29.44 54.12 12.60
CA LYS A 16 28.04 54.42 12.99
C LYS A 16 27.00 53.91 11.98
N LEU A 17 27.34 53.81 10.66
CA LEU A 17 26.43 53.29 9.64
C LEU A 17 26.44 51.77 9.63
N THR A 18 27.56 51.14 9.94
CA THR A 18 27.67 49.66 10.00
C THR A 18 26.86 49.06 11.13
N LYS A 19 26.73 49.71 12.29
CA LYS A 19 25.92 49.22 13.41
C LYS A 19 24.42 49.22 13.11
N GLY A 20 23.91 50.22 12.36
CA GLY A 20 22.51 50.27 11.95
C GLY A 20 22.14 49.18 10.91
N VAL A 21 23.02 48.96 9.92
CA VAL A 21 22.81 47.94 8.88
C VAL A 21 22.90 46.52 9.45
N PHE A 22 23.84 46.28 10.37
CA PHE A 22 23.91 44.97 11.08
C PHE A 22 22.72 44.74 12.00
N ALA A 23 22.21 45.77 12.67
CA ALA A 23 21.01 45.65 13.51
C ALA A 23 19.77 45.34 12.68
N CYS A 24 19.57 46.01 11.52
CA CYS A 24 18.45 45.69 10.60
C CYS A 24 18.58 44.34 9.98
N LEU A 25 19.77 43.87 9.56
CA LEU A 25 20.00 42.52 9.04
C LEU A 25 19.79 41.44 10.12
N SER A 26 20.15 41.69 11.35
CA SER A 26 19.92 40.78 12.48
C SER A 26 18.43 40.65 12.80
N ILE A 27 17.67 41.73 12.76
CA ILE A 27 16.22 41.73 12.99
C ILE A 27 15.49 41.01 11.86
N LEU A 28 15.90 41.17 10.58
CA LEU A 28 15.37 40.45 9.43
C LEU A 28 15.69 38.95 9.50
N ALA A 29 16.89 38.57 9.95
CA ALA A 29 17.27 37.17 10.12
C ALA A 29 16.49 36.49 11.25
N VAL A 30 16.27 37.15 12.38
CA VAL A 30 15.43 36.65 13.47
C VAL A 30 13.95 36.55 13.05
N GLY A 31 13.44 37.52 12.29
CA GLY A 31 12.09 37.46 11.72
C GLY A 31 11.90 36.30 10.76
N ALA A 32 12.91 35.96 9.92
CA ALA A 32 12.87 34.82 9.02
C ALA A 32 12.93 33.45 9.77
N ILE A 33 13.64 33.38 10.87
CA ILE A 33 13.72 32.17 11.72
C ILE A 33 12.37 31.93 12.44
N LEU A 34 11.70 32.98 12.91
CA LEU A 34 10.41 32.89 13.59
C LEU A 34 9.25 32.55 12.61
N SER A 35 9.37 32.89 11.31
CA SER A 35 8.40 32.51 10.28
C SER A 35 8.56 31.06 9.81
N SER A 36 9.64 30.37 10.19
CA SER A 36 9.90 28.96 9.84
C SER A 36 9.34 27.97 10.86
N CYS A 37 8.42 28.39 11.75
CA CYS A 37 7.61 27.44 12.51
C CYS A 37 6.69 26.71 11.51
N ARG A 38 7.20 25.63 10.89
CA ARG A 38 6.34 24.57 10.38
C ARG A 38 5.40 24.22 11.53
N HIS A 39 4.11 24.42 11.34
CA HIS A 39 3.10 23.84 12.20
C HIS A 39 3.33 22.32 12.19
N VAL A 40 4.05 21.83 13.17
CA VAL A 40 3.99 20.42 13.52
C VAL A 40 2.57 20.24 14.00
N LYS A 41 1.69 19.67 13.12
CA LYS A 41 0.34 19.30 13.49
C LYS A 41 0.50 18.35 14.67
N THR A 42 0.18 18.81 15.88
CA THR A 42 0.14 17.92 17.05
C THR A 42 -0.99 16.94 16.77
N ILE A 43 -0.64 15.68 16.53
CA ILE A 43 -1.59 14.61 16.30
C ILE A 43 -2.37 14.46 17.59
N SER A 44 -3.65 14.77 17.54
CA SER A 44 -4.54 14.61 18.69
C SER A 44 -5.11 13.20 18.72
N LYS A 45 -5.48 12.74 19.89
CA LYS A 45 -6.22 11.50 20.08
C LYS A 45 -7.52 11.60 19.27
N GLY A 46 -7.74 10.68 18.32
CA GLY A 46 -8.89 10.72 17.38
C GLY A 46 -8.57 11.26 15.97
N ASP A 47 -7.33 11.69 15.68
CA ASP A 47 -6.90 12.08 14.34
C ASP A 47 -6.23 10.91 13.57
N ILE A 48 -6.21 9.70 14.15
CA ILE A 48 -5.57 8.51 13.58
C ILE A 48 -6.63 7.52 13.11
N ILE A 49 -6.46 6.98 11.91
CA ILE A 49 -7.12 5.77 11.44
C ILE A 49 -6.08 4.67 11.35
N VAL A 50 -6.39 3.52 11.93
CA VAL A 50 -5.56 2.33 11.86
C VAL A 50 -6.09 1.41 10.77
N VAL A 51 -5.20 0.85 9.97
CA VAL A 51 -5.54 -0.12 8.92
C VAL A 51 -4.69 -1.38 9.04
N SER A 52 -5.15 -2.48 8.45
CA SER A 52 -4.46 -3.75 8.53
C SER A 52 -3.14 -3.79 7.78
N ILE A 53 -3.12 -3.35 6.52
CA ILE A 53 -2.00 -3.50 5.58
C ILE A 53 -1.75 -2.23 4.75
N GLU A 54 -0.56 -2.13 4.17
CA GLU A 54 -0.12 -0.97 3.40
C GLU A 54 -1.00 -0.62 2.18
N PRO A 55 -1.52 -1.58 1.36
CA PRO A 55 -2.48 -1.25 0.31
C PRO A 55 -3.74 -0.57 0.84
N LEU A 56 -4.23 -0.99 2.00
CA LEU A 56 -5.40 -0.39 2.63
C LEU A 56 -5.08 1.03 3.14
N ARG A 57 -3.84 1.27 3.62
CA ARG A 57 -3.35 2.61 3.95
C ARG A 57 -3.38 3.51 2.72
N TYR A 58 -2.87 3.03 1.58
CA TYR A 58 -2.91 3.79 0.33
C TYR A 58 -4.33 4.22 -0.03
N PHE A 59 -5.31 3.31 -0.06
CA PHE A 59 -6.69 3.65 -0.39
C PHE A 59 -7.32 4.59 0.62
N THR A 60 -7.09 4.35 1.92
CA THR A 60 -7.64 5.19 2.98
C THR A 60 -7.10 6.62 2.89
N GLU A 61 -5.80 6.80 2.68
CA GLU A 61 -5.18 8.12 2.50
C GLU A 61 -5.68 8.85 1.24
N GLN A 62 -5.90 8.11 0.13
CA GLN A 62 -6.47 8.71 -1.09
C GLN A 62 -7.87 9.28 -0.84
N ILE A 63 -8.68 8.66 0.03
CA ILE A 63 -10.06 9.07 0.31
C ILE A 63 -10.10 10.08 1.46
N ALA A 64 -9.41 9.81 2.56
CA ALA A 64 -9.38 10.69 3.73
C ALA A 64 -8.66 12.03 3.45
N GLY A 65 -7.69 12.04 2.54
CA GLY A 65 -6.84 13.19 2.28
C GLY A 65 -5.98 13.54 3.49
N LYS A 66 -6.10 14.78 3.98
CA LYS A 66 -5.32 15.29 5.11
C LYS A 66 -6.10 15.31 6.43
N GLN A 67 -7.30 14.72 6.47
CA GLN A 67 -8.16 14.76 7.65
C GLN A 67 -7.61 13.87 8.76
N TYR A 68 -7.08 12.72 8.40
CA TYR A 68 -6.53 11.75 9.32
C TYR A 68 -5.08 11.38 8.97
N GLU A 69 -4.32 10.99 9.98
CA GLU A 69 -3.12 10.19 9.81
C GLU A 69 -3.55 8.72 9.71
N VAL A 70 -3.02 8.00 8.73
CA VAL A 70 -3.36 6.59 8.52
C VAL A 70 -2.13 5.72 8.83
N VAL A 71 -2.29 4.78 9.74
CA VAL A 71 -1.21 3.91 10.22
C VAL A 71 -1.54 2.45 9.91
N SER A 72 -0.63 1.74 9.27
CA SER A 72 -0.74 0.30 9.02
C SER A 72 -0.19 -0.50 10.21
N ILE A 73 -0.92 -1.55 10.64
CA ILE A 73 -0.44 -2.48 11.67
C ILE A 73 0.67 -3.36 11.10
N VAL A 74 0.43 -3.98 9.94
CA VAL A 74 1.47 -4.76 9.28
C VAL A 74 2.35 -3.83 8.47
N PRO A 75 3.62 -3.64 8.85
CA PRO A 75 4.51 -2.75 8.12
C PRO A 75 4.99 -3.38 6.81
N ALA A 76 5.53 -2.54 5.92
CA ALA A 76 6.10 -3.00 4.66
C ALA A 76 7.18 -4.08 4.88
N GLY A 77 7.14 -5.14 4.07
CA GLY A 77 8.11 -6.25 4.12
C GLY A 77 7.75 -7.38 5.07
N TYR A 78 6.57 -7.34 5.69
CA TYR A 78 6.06 -8.42 6.54
C TYR A 78 4.78 -9.01 5.93
N GLY A 79 4.65 -10.34 5.98
CA GLY A 79 3.42 -11.06 5.58
C GLY A 79 2.36 -10.98 6.69
N PRO A 80 1.10 -10.70 6.33
CA PRO A 80 0.03 -10.55 7.31
C PRO A 80 -0.51 -11.87 7.88
N GLU A 81 -0.13 -13.02 7.32
CA GLU A 81 -0.69 -14.32 7.72
C GLU A 81 -0.32 -14.71 9.15
N LEU A 82 0.94 -14.46 9.53
CA LEU A 82 1.50 -14.83 10.83
C LEU A 82 2.05 -13.62 11.59
N TYR A 83 1.63 -12.40 11.23
CA TYR A 83 2.15 -11.20 11.86
C TYR A 83 1.67 -11.05 13.30
N GLU A 84 2.61 -10.74 14.19
CA GLU A 84 2.33 -10.43 15.59
C GLU A 84 2.60 -8.93 15.84
N PRO A 85 1.56 -8.12 16.13
CA PRO A 85 1.75 -6.72 16.42
C PRO A 85 2.60 -6.50 17.68
N THR A 86 3.50 -5.52 17.60
CA THR A 86 4.27 -5.08 18.77
C THR A 86 3.37 -4.35 19.78
N PRO A 87 3.77 -4.28 21.07
CA PRO A 87 3.01 -3.49 22.06
C PRO A 87 2.78 -2.04 21.64
N GLN A 88 3.76 -1.40 20.98
CA GLN A 88 3.62 -0.03 20.47
C GLN A 88 2.54 0.09 19.38
N GLN A 89 2.43 -0.90 18.51
CA GLN A 89 1.39 -0.94 17.47
C GLN A 89 0.00 -1.14 18.09
N LEU A 90 -0.11 -1.96 19.12
CA LEU A 90 -1.36 -2.12 19.87
C LEU A 90 -1.73 -0.83 20.61
N ILE A 91 -0.76 -0.12 21.20
CA ILE A 91 -0.99 1.21 21.80
C ILE A 91 -1.44 2.22 20.73
N ALA A 92 -0.95 2.15 19.50
CA ALA A 92 -1.36 3.04 18.42
C ALA A 92 -2.85 2.87 18.06
N THR A 93 -3.46 1.71 18.32
CA THR A 93 -4.92 1.52 18.18
C THR A 93 -5.69 2.24 19.29
N SER A 94 -5.06 2.49 20.43
CA SER A 94 -5.69 3.18 21.56
C SER A 94 -5.94 4.64 21.24
N GLY A 95 -7.23 4.98 21.16
CA GLY A 95 -7.66 6.33 20.80
C GLY A 95 -7.64 6.63 19.30
N ALA A 96 -7.48 5.63 18.46
CA ALA A 96 -7.77 5.76 17.05
C ALA A 96 -9.24 6.09 16.80
N LYS A 97 -9.52 6.81 15.71
CA LYS A 97 -10.89 7.15 15.30
C LYS A 97 -11.65 5.93 14.79
N ALA A 98 -10.95 5.04 14.09
CA ALA A 98 -11.47 3.79 13.56
C ALA A 98 -10.34 2.82 13.23
N TYR A 99 -10.68 1.54 13.15
CA TYR A 99 -9.87 0.49 12.55
C TYR A 99 -10.55 0.02 11.27
N ILE A 100 -9.81 -0.01 10.15
CA ILE A 100 -10.31 -0.50 8.86
C ILE A 100 -9.52 -1.76 8.51
N LYS A 101 -10.20 -2.90 8.40
CA LYS A 101 -9.64 -4.20 8.07
C LYS A 101 -9.95 -4.61 6.64
N ILE A 102 -9.10 -5.49 6.10
CA ILE A 102 -9.38 -6.13 4.81
C ILE A 102 -10.42 -7.26 4.99
N GLY A 103 -10.31 -8.00 6.05
CA GLY A 103 -11.10 -9.18 6.37
C GLY A 103 -10.39 -10.49 6.05
N HIS A 104 -10.43 -11.42 7.00
CA HIS A 104 -9.88 -12.79 6.87
C HIS A 104 -8.36 -12.91 6.70
N LEU A 105 -7.58 -11.88 7.03
CA LEU A 105 -6.13 -12.02 7.19
C LEU A 105 -5.83 -12.75 8.51
N GLY A 106 -4.86 -13.63 8.51
CA GLY A 106 -4.57 -14.49 9.67
C GLY A 106 -4.32 -13.70 10.96
N PHE A 107 -3.57 -12.58 10.88
CA PHE A 107 -3.37 -11.73 12.05
C PHE A 107 -4.65 -11.00 12.48
N GLU A 108 -5.54 -10.63 11.57
CA GLU A 108 -6.82 -10.01 11.91
C GLU A 108 -7.70 -10.97 12.73
N GLU A 109 -7.76 -12.23 12.33
CA GLU A 109 -8.51 -13.27 13.05
C GLU A 109 -7.96 -13.51 14.46
N THR A 110 -6.63 -13.38 14.62
CA THR A 110 -5.95 -13.63 15.90
C THR A 110 -5.98 -12.43 16.83
N TRP A 111 -5.84 -11.20 16.31
CA TRP A 111 -5.56 -10.01 17.11
C TRP A 111 -6.72 -9.04 17.25
N LEU A 112 -7.70 -9.03 16.33
CA LEU A 112 -8.79 -8.06 16.40
C LEU A 112 -9.68 -8.26 17.63
N GLU A 113 -9.90 -9.49 18.09
CA GLU A 113 -10.62 -9.75 19.34
C GLU A 113 -9.91 -9.10 20.53
N LYS A 114 -8.58 -9.25 20.63
CA LYS A 114 -7.77 -8.63 21.68
C LYS A 114 -7.76 -7.10 21.59
N ILE A 115 -7.74 -6.53 20.38
CA ILE A 115 -7.86 -5.09 20.15
C ILE A 115 -9.22 -4.60 20.65
N LYS A 116 -10.29 -5.31 20.31
CA LYS A 116 -11.66 -4.98 20.72
C LYS A 116 -11.89 -5.11 22.22
N GLU A 117 -11.28 -6.10 22.87
CA GLU A 117 -11.31 -6.25 24.33
C GLU A 117 -10.68 -5.04 25.03
N ASN A 118 -9.56 -4.52 24.50
CA ASN A 118 -8.87 -3.35 25.05
C ASN A 118 -9.54 -2.03 24.69
N GLU A 119 -10.19 -1.94 23.53
CA GLU A 119 -10.85 -0.74 22.99
C GLU A 119 -12.28 -1.07 22.53
N PRO A 120 -13.23 -1.34 23.47
CA PRO A 120 -14.58 -1.81 23.13
C PRO A 120 -15.38 -0.84 22.26
N ASN A 121 -15.06 0.45 22.32
CA ASN A 121 -15.74 1.51 21.57
C ASN A 121 -15.07 1.85 20.24
N LEU A 122 -13.96 1.19 19.85
CA LEU A 122 -13.29 1.43 18.59
C LEU A 122 -14.16 0.88 17.43
N PRO A 123 -14.63 1.73 16.51
CA PRO A 123 -15.31 1.26 15.31
C PRO A 123 -14.35 0.41 14.46
N ILE A 124 -14.78 -0.81 14.10
CA ILE A 124 -14.03 -1.71 13.22
C ILE A 124 -14.87 -1.94 11.97
N PHE A 125 -14.31 -1.59 10.81
CA PHE A 125 -14.95 -1.70 9.50
C PHE A 125 -14.26 -2.77 8.65
N ASN A 126 -15.05 -3.58 7.94
CA ASN A 126 -14.54 -4.62 7.06
C ASN A 126 -14.79 -4.21 5.60
N THR A 127 -13.72 -4.02 4.83
CA THR A 127 -13.82 -3.54 3.46
C THR A 127 -14.19 -4.62 2.44
N SER A 128 -14.10 -5.90 2.83
CA SER A 128 -14.40 -7.03 1.92
C SER A 128 -15.79 -7.65 2.09
N ASP A 129 -16.64 -7.12 2.98
CA ASP A 129 -17.98 -7.69 3.22
C ASP A 129 -18.86 -7.77 1.96
N SER A 130 -18.70 -6.82 1.03
CA SER A 130 -19.44 -6.77 -0.23
C SER A 130 -18.75 -7.50 -1.39
N ILE A 131 -17.55 -8.09 -1.15
CA ILE A 131 -16.80 -8.81 -2.18
C ILE A 131 -17.27 -10.27 -2.26
N GLY A 132 -17.61 -10.71 -3.45
CA GLY A 132 -18.10 -12.06 -3.68
C GLY A 132 -17.07 -13.15 -3.37
N LYS A 133 -17.53 -14.25 -2.77
CA LYS A 133 -16.71 -15.45 -2.47
C LYS A 133 -16.50 -16.35 -3.70
N SER A 134 -16.36 -15.77 -4.88
CA SER A 134 -16.23 -16.52 -6.12
C SER A 134 -15.07 -15.97 -6.96
N VAL A 135 -14.21 -16.87 -7.43
CA VAL A 135 -13.15 -16.57 -8.40
C VAL A 135 -13.38 -17.46 -9.62
N ASN A 136 -13.40 -16.88 -10.82
CA ASN A 136 -13.70 -17.58 -12.08
C ASN A 136 -15.03 -18.36 -12.08
N GLY A 137 -16.06 -17.85 -11.39
CA GLY A 137 -17.35 -18.55 -11.27
C GLY A 137 -17.33 -19.76 -10.34
N MET A 138 -16.19 -20.16 -9.79
CA MET A 138 -16.07 -21.18 -8.77
C MET A 138 -16.19 -20.54 -7.38
N ARG A 139 -17.12 -21.07 -6.60
CA ARG A 139 -17.23 -20.69 -5.18
C ARG A 139 -16.00 -21.20 -4.46
N LEU A 140 -15.24 -20.29 -3.83
CA LEU A 140 -14.10 -20.68 -3.02
C LEU A 140 -14.60 -21.49 -1.81
N SER A 141 -14.00 -22.65 -1.56
CA SER A 141 -14.28 -23.47 -0.37
C SER A 141 -13.77 -22.79 0.90
N THR A 142 -12.71 -22.01 0.78
CA THR A 142 -12.14 -21.12 1.78
C THR A 142 -12.12 -19.71 1.26
N TYR A 143 -12.26 -18.72 2.14
CA TYR A 143 -12.20 -17.31 1.78
C TYR A 143 -10.75 -16.93 1.43
N ASP A 144 -10.52 -16.39 0.21
CA ASP A 144 -9.23 -15.81 -0.17
C ASP A 144 -9.19 -14.35 0.33
N PRO A 145 -8.29 -13.99 1.27
CA PRO A 145 -8.25 -12.66 1.84
C PRO A 145 -7.66 -11.60 0.90
N HIS A 146 -6.98 -11.99 -0.19
CA HIS A 146 -6.18 -11.09 -1.05
C HIS A 146 -7.03 -10.23 -2.00
N THR A 147 -8.13 -9.71 -1.51
CA THR A 147 -9.15 -9.00 -2.30
C THR A 147 -8.61 -7.74 -2.97
N TRP A 148 -7.64 -7.06 -2.36
CA TRP A 148 -7.05 -5.82 -2.86
C TRP A 148 -6.22 -5.99 -4.15
N THR A 149 -5.92 -7.22 -4.56
CA THR A 149 -5.08 -7.48 -5.73
C THR A 149 -5.83 -7.39 -7.06
N SER A 150 -7.14 -7.17 -7.03
CA SER A 150 -8.01 -6.97 -8.20
C SER A 150 -8.46 -5.49 -8.26
N PRO A 151 -8.36 -4.80 -9.40
CA PRO A 151 -8.92 -3.46 -9.58
C PRO A 151 -10.42 -3.36 -9.32
N ASP A 152 -11.24 -4.33 -9.76
CA ASP A 152 -12.67 -4.37 -9.48
C ASP A 152 -12.94 -4.39 -7.96
N ASN A 153 -12.23 -5.25 -7.23
CA ASN A 153 -12.34 -5.31 -5.77
C ASN A 153 -11.80 -4.05 -5.10
N ALA A 154 -10.73 -3.44 -5.64
CA ALA A 154 -10.19 -2.19 -5.13
C ALA A 154 -11.21 -1.04 -5.21
N GLU A 155 -12.06 -1.00 -6.26
CA GLU A 155 -13.18 -0.04 -6.31
C GLU A 155 -14.18 -0.27 -5.16
N ILE A 156 -14.53 -1.53 -4.88
CA ILE A 156 -15.45 -1.90 -3.79
C ILE A 156 -14.84 -1.52 -2.42
N ILE A 157 -13.56 -1.83 -2.20
CA ILE A 157 -12.80 -1.44 -1.01
C ILE A 157 -12.84 0.08 -0.82
N CYS A 158 -12.55 0.84 -1.86
CA CYS A 158 -12.58 2.31 -1.80
C CYS A 158 -13.98 2.86 -1.50
N GLN A 159 -15.05 2.26 -2.04
CA GLN A 159 -16.44 2.63 -1.76
C GLN A 159 -16.80 2.35 -0.29
N SER A 160 -16.38 1.20 0.25
CA SER A 160 -16.54 0.86 1.66
C SER A 160 -15.84 1.89 2.55
N ILE A 161 -14.54 2.15 2.31
CA ILE A 161 -13.76 3.15 3.07
C ILE A 161 -14.44 4.53 3.05
N CYS A 162 -14.95 4.97 1.89
CA CYS A 162 -15.65 6.25 1.80
C CYS A 162 -16.92 6.27 2.65
N THR A 163 -17.69 5.18 2.66
CA THR A 163 -18.89 5.03 3.48
C THR A 163 -18.56 5.10 4.97
N ASP A 164 -17.52 4.36 5.39
CA ASP A 164 -17.05 4.31 6.76
C ASP A 164 -16.55 5.68 7.25
N LEU A 165 -15.77 6.38 6.42
CA LEU A 165 -15.32 7.74 6.71
C LEU A 165 -16.48 8.73 6.83
N CYS A 166 -17.48 8.65 5.96
CA CYS A 166 -18.69 9.50 6.05
C CYS A 166 -19.50 9.21 7.33
N GLN A 167 -19.47 7.98 7.83
CA GLN A 167 -20.15 7.59 9.06
C GLN A 167 -19.47 8.19 10.30
N ILE A 168 -18.14 8.16 10.37
CA ILE A 168 -17.38 8.65 11.54
C ILE A 168 -17.08 10.15 11.49
N ASP A 169 -17.23 10.77 10.31
CA ASP A 169 -16.97 12.20 10.06
C ASP A 169 -17.87 12.75 8.95
N SER A 170 -19.12 13.00 9.31
CA SER A 170 -20.14 13.49 8.39
C SER A 170 -19.86 14.90 7.85
N ILE A 171 -19.05 15.70 8.55
CA ILE A 171 -18.71 17.09 8.16
C ILE A 171 -17.92 17.10 6.83
N HIS A 172 -17.05 16.12 6.62
CA HIS A 172 -16.19 16.04 5.44
C HIS A 172 -16.74 15.11 4.34
N THR A 173 -18.01 14.68 4.41
CA THR A 173 -18.64 13.78 3.43
C THR A 173 -18.43 14.20 1.97
N SER A 174 -18.58 15.49 1.65
CA SER A 174 -18.38 16.00 0.28
C SER A 174 -16.93 15.85 -0.20
N LEU A 175 -15.97 16.03 0.69
CA LEU A 175 -14.53 15.82 0.42
C LEU A 175 -14.25 14.34 0.11
N TYR A 176 -14.73 13.43 0.98
CA TYR A 176 -14.51 11.98 0.81
C TYR A 176 -15.12 11.45 -0.48
N ARG A 177 -16.34 11.86 -0.83
CA ARG A 177 -16.97 11.50 -2.12
C ARG A 177 -16.22 12.05 -3.33
N SER A 178 -15.73 13.27 -3.25
CA SER A 178 -14.89 13.86 -4.32
C SER A 178 -13.58 13.10 -4.49
N ASN A 179 -12.93 12.74 -3.39
CA ASN A 179 -11.69 11.98 -3.41
C ASN A 179 -11.91 10.55 -3.89
N LEU A 180 -12.99 9.88 -3.47
CA LEU A 180 -13.41 8.57 -3.98
C LEU A 180 -13.51 8.59 -5.51
N ALA A 181 -14.21 9.59 -6.07
CA ALA A 181 -14.35 9.71 -7.51
C ALA A 181 -12.99 9.84 -8.25
N LYS A 182 -12.00 10.50 -7.62
CA LYS A 182 -10.62 10.57 -8.17
C LYS A 182 -9.91 9.21 -8.05
N CYS A 183 -10.03 8.55 -6.90
CA CYS A 183 -9.43 7.26 -6.64
C CYS A 183 -9.94 6.20 -7.65
N ILE A 184 -11.26 6.11 -7.84
CA ILE A 184 -11.88 5.20 -8.81
C ILE A 184 -11.40 5.48 -10.24
N ARG A 185 -11.28 6.75 -10.65
CA ARG A 185 -10.73 7.07 -11.98
C ARG A 185 -9.29 6.58 -12.14
N ASN A 186 -8.47 6.69 -11.10
CA ASN A 186 -7.10 6.18 -11.12
C ASN A 186 -7.07 4.65 -11.22
N ILE A 187 -7.90 3.95 -10.44
CA ILE A 187 -8.03 2.48 -10.47
C ILE A 187 -8.42 2.02 -11.89
N ARG A 188 -9.45 2.63 -12.49
CA ARG A 188 -9.90 2.29 -13.86
C ARG A 188 -8.86 2.58 -14.93
N MET A 189 -8.06 3.62 -14.74
CA MET A 189 -6.93 3.90 -15.64
C MET A 189 -5.86 2.80 -15.55
N VAL A 190 -5.52 2.37 -14.34
CA VAL A 190 -4.59 1.26 -14.09
C VAL A 190 -5.15 -0.03 -14.70
N ASP A 191 -6.40 -0.37 -14.43
CA ASP A 191 -7.10 -1.53 -14.98
C ASP A 191 -7.06 -1.56 -16.52
N GLY A 192 -7.45 -0.47 -17.19
CA GLY A 192 -7.40 -0.38 -18.66
C GLY A 192 -5.98 -0.56 -19.23
N GLN A 193 -4.95 -0.09 -18.52
CA GLN A 193 -3.55 -0.32 -18.92
C GLN A 193 -3.14 -1.78 -18.75
N ILE A 194 -3.57 -2.44 -17.66
CA ILE A 194 -3.31 -3.86 -17.40
C ILE A 194 -4.01 -4.71 -18.46
N HIS A 195 -5.29 -4.46 -18.74
CA HIS A 195 -6.04 -5.17 -19.80
C HIS A 195 -5.29 -5.12 -21.14
N LYS A 196 -4.90 -3.92 -21.57
CA LYS A 196 -4.14 -3.73 -22.83
C LYS A 196 -2.80 -4.48 -22.80
N MET A 197 -2.12 -4.50 -21.66
CA MET A 197 -0.83 -5.16 -21.50
C MET A 197 -0.97 -6.68 -21.58
N LEU A 198 -2.01 -7.24 -20.98
CA LEU A 198 -2.25 -8.68 -20.88
C LEU A 198 -3.05 -9.27 -22.05
N GLU A 199 -3.54 -8.45 -22.99
CA GLU A 199 -4.30 -8.91 -24.16
C GLU A 199 -3.57 -9.97 -24.97
N ASN A 200 -2.26 -9.80 -25.17
CA ASN A 200 -1.42 -10.67 -26.00
C ASN A 200 -0.28 -11.32 -25.20
N VAL A 201 -0.54 -11.81 -23.98
CA VAL A 201 0.46 -12.58 -23.22
C VAL A 201 0.69 -13.95 -23.86
N GLN A 202 1.94 -14.43 -23.83
CA GLN A 202 2.32 -15.70 -24.42
C GLN A 202 1.80 -16.91 -23.61
N SER A 203 1.76 -16.79 -22.29
CA SER A 203 1.21 -17.79 -21.40
C SER A 203 0.14 -17.17 -20.50
N ARG A 204 -1.00 -17.85 -20.40
CA ARG A 204 -2.09 -17.46 -19.49
C ARG A 204 -1.91 -18.05 -18.10
N THR A 205 -0.91 -18.92 -17.90
CA THR A 205 -0.60 -19.54 -16.62
C THR A 205 0.71 -19.01 -16.09
N PHE A 206 0.73 -18.64 -14.82
CA PHE A 206 1.91 -18.19 -14.07
C PHE A 206 1.97 -18.86 -12.71
N VAL A 207 3.13 -18.81 -12.07
CA VAL A 207 3.33 -19.35 -10.73
C VAL A 207 3.60 -18.20 -9.76
N THR A 208 3.10 -18.32 -8.54
CA THR A 208 3.46 -17.45 -7.40
C THR A 208 4.13 -18.27 -6.30
N ALA A 209 4.98 -17.66 -5.48
CA ALA A 209 5.48 -18.33 -4.28
C ALA A 209 4.32 -18.61 -3.32
N HIS A 210 3.57 -17.57 -2.95
CA HIS A 210 2.35 -17.62 -2.15
C HIS A 210 1.12 -17.27 -3.00
N PRO A 211 -0.04 -17.94 -2.85
CA PRO A 211 -1.21 -17.78 -3.73
C PRO A 211 -2.01 -16.49 -3.48
N CYS A 212 -1.42 -15.32 -3.71
CA CYS A 212 -2.01 -14.03 -3.38
C CYS A 212 -2.64 -13.27 -4.58
N LEU A 213 -2.61 -13.81 -5.80
CA LEU A 213 -3.06 -13.13 -7.01
C LEU A 213 -4.28 -13.81 -7.68
N SER A 214 -5.08 -14.55 -6.91
CA SER A 214 -6.24 -15.29 -7.46
C SER A 214 -7.30 -14.37 -8.07
N TYR A 215 -7.59 -13.24 -7.39
CA TYR A 215 -8.54 -12.24 -7.91
C TYR A 215 -8.01 -11.54 -9.16
N PHE A 216 -6.72 -11.15 -9.15
CA PHE A 216 -6.05 -10.61 -10.33
C PHE A 216 -6.11 -11.61 -11.50
N ALA A 217 -5.76 -12.87 -11.26
CA ALA A 217 -5.80 -13.89 -12.28
C ALA A 217 -7.21 -14.08 -12.86
N SER A 218 -8.22 -14.10 -11.97
CA SER A 218 -9.64 -14.23 -12.39
C SER A 218 -10.08 -13.07 -13.27
N GLU A 219 -9.77 -11.84 -12.91
CA GLU A 219 -10.21 -10.64 -13.61
C GLU A 219 -9.63 -10.55 -15.02
N TYR A 220 -8.39 -10.97 -15.21
CA TYR A 220 -7.71 -10.92 -16.51
C TYR A 220 -7.70 -12.25 -17.28
N GLY A 221 -8.49 -13.26 -16.86
CA GLY A 221 -8.58 -14.57 -17.52
C GLY A 221 -7.25 -15.33 -17.51
N LEU A 222 -6.49 -15.19 -16.42
CA LEU A 222 -5.24 -15.90 -16.18
C LEU A 222 -5.46 -17.06 -15.20
N LYS A 223 -4.48 -17.95 -15.11
CA LYS A 223 -4.44 -19.06 -14.15
C LYS A 223 -3.21 -18.93 -13.25
N GLN A 224 -3.44 -18.80 -11.95
CA GLN A 224 -2.40 -18.86 -10.94
C GLN A 224 -2.17 -20.31 -10.49
N LEU A 225 -0.91 -20.73 -10.48
CA LEU A 225 -0.40 -21.86 -9.72
C LEU A 225 0.41 -21.33 -8.56
N SER A 226 0.59 -22.09 -7.48
CA SER A 226 1.41 -21.67 -6.34
C SER A 226 2.41 -22.73 -5.94
N ILE A 227 3.59 -22.28 -5.45
CA ILE A 227 4.60 -23.14 -4.88
C ILE A 227 4.12 -23.61 -3.51
N GLU A 228 3.68 -22.68 -2.69
CA GLU A 228 3.10 -22.96 -1.37
C GLU A 228 1.76 -23.66 -1.50
N GLN A 229 1.53 -24.65 -0.65
CA GLN A 229 0.30 -25.44 -0.58
C GLN A 229 -0.31 -25.32 0.82
N ASN A 230 -1.50 -24.69 0.94
CA ASN A 230 -2.21 -24.54 2.22
C ASN A 230 -1.34 -23.93 3.35
N GLY A 231 -0.58 -22.90 3.06
CA GLY A 231 0.30 -22.23 4.02
C GLY A 231 1.57 -23.01 4.37
N LYS A 232 1.97 -24.00 3.55
CA LYS A 232 3.13 -24.86 3.82
C LYS A 232 4.07 -24.95 2.62
N GLU A 233 5.35 -25.11 2.89
CA GLU A 233 6.34 -25.47 1.89
C GLU A 233 5.95 -26.79 1.19
N PRO A 234 6.14 -26.91 -0.13
CA PRO A 234 5.77 -28.11 -0.88
C PRO A 234 6.67 -29.29 -0.51
N THR A 235 6.10 -30.47 -0.49
CA THR A 235 6.87 -31.73 -0.47
C THR A 235 7.61 -31.91 -1.80
N PRO A 236 8.66 -32.74 -1.86
CA PRO A 236 9.36 -33.06 -3.10
C PRO A 236 8.44 -33.60 -4.22
N GLN A 237 7.41 -34.36 -3.83
CA GLN A 237 6.44 -34.90 -4.77
C GLN A 237 5.53 -33.80 -5.36
N GLU A 238 5.03 -32.90 -4.54
CA GLU A 238 4.22 -31.74 -4.97
C GLU A 238 5.02 -30.80 -5.87
N LEU A 239 6.30 -30.59 -5.54
CA LEU A 239 7.19 -29.77 -6.37
C LEU A 239 7.45 -30.41 -7.74
N ALA A 240 7.65 -31.75 -7.80
CA ALA A 240 7.81 -32.48 -9.05
C ALA A 240 6.54 -32.40 -9.91
N GLU A 241 5.35 -32.51 -9.30
CA GLU A 241 4.07 -32.35 -10.00
C GLU A 241 3.91 -30.94 -10.52
N LEU A 242 4.24 -29.91 -9.75
CA LEU A 242 4.20 -28.51 -10.17
C LEU A 242 5.14 -28.27 -11.37
N ILE A 243 6.38 -28.83 -11.35
CA ILE A 243 7.31 -28.77 -12.49
C ILE A 243 6.66 -29.34 -13.75
N ARG A 244 6.03 -30.53 -13.63
CA ARG A 244 5.37 -31.19 -14.75
C ARG A 244 4.23 -30.33 -15.31
N GLN A 245 3.40 -29.76 -14.45
CA GLN A 245 2.30 -28.88 -14.82
C GLN A 245 2.80 -27.59 -15.48
N CYS A 246 3.84 -26.98 -14.96
CA CYS A 246 4.46 -25.78 -15.54
C CYS A 246 4.99 -26.04 -16.97
N LYS A 247 5.59 -27.20 -17.20
CA LYS A 247 6.06 -27.60 -18.55
C LYS A 247 4.87 -27.79 -19.51
N GLN A 248 3.80 -28.45 -19.08
CA GLN A 248 2.59 -28.66 -19.89
C GLN A 248 1.90 -27.35 -20.26
N GLU A 249 1.77 -26.44 -19.30
CA GLU A 249 1.09 -25.15 -19.48
C GLU A 249 2.01 -24.05 -20.02
N LYS A 250 3.27 -24.38 -20.31
CA LYS A 250 4.28 -23.46 -20.85
C LYS A 250 4.44 -22.19 -19.99
N VAL A 251 4.49 -22.38 -18.68
CA VAL A 251 4.68 -21.26 -17.74
C VAL A 251 5.99 -20.55 -18.04
N GLN A 252 5.93 -19.24 -18.14
CA GLN A 252 7.09 -18.39 -18.45
C GLN A 252 7.54 -17.53 -17.29
N VAL A 253 6.68 -17.31 -16.30
CA VAL A 253 6.93 -16.38 -15.19
C VAL A 253 6.58 -17.03 -13.85
N ILE A 254 7.49 -16.87 -12.91
CA ILE A 254 7.34 -17.22 -11.51
C ILE A 254 7.46 -15.91 -10.71
N LEU A 255 6.40 -15.52 -10.03
CA LEU A 255 6.34 -14.32 -9.18
C LEU A 255 6.69 -14.69 -7.75
N VAL A 256 7.60 -13.96 -7.13
CA VAL A 256 8.03 -14.19 -5.74
C VAL A 256 7.87 -12.91 -4.94
N GLN A 257 7.17 -13.00 -3.83
CA GLN A 257 7.02 -11.91 -2.89
C GLN A 257 8.27 -11.78 -2.00
N PRO A 258 8.65 -10.58 -1.53
CA PRO A 258 9.89 -10.33 -0.78
C PRO A 258 10.01 -11.14 0.51
N GLU A 259 8.89 -11.42 1.18
CA GLU A 259 8.79 -12.14 2.45
C GLU A 259 8.97 -13.66 2.31
N PHE A 260 8.93 -14.22 1.09
CA PHE A 260 9.02 -15.66 0.84
C PHE A 260 10.40 -16.10 0.34
N ASN A 261 10.74 -17.33 0.69
CA ASN A 261 12.01 -17.95 0.26
C ASN A 261 12.00 -18.23 -1.25
N ARG A 262 13.05 -17.77 -1.93
CA ARG A 262 13.19 -17.92 -3.38
C ARG A 262 13.72 -19.27 -3.85
N SER A 263 14.16 -20.16 -2.95
CA SER A 263 14.88 -21.40 -3.30
C SER A 263 14.05 -22.31 -4.21
N ASN A 264 12.80 -22.57 -3.85
CA ASN A 264 11.89 -23.39 -4.65
C ASN A 264 11.53 -22.72 -6.00
N ALA A 265 11.38 -21.41 -6.03
CA ALA A 265 11.15 -20.65 -7.27
C ALA A 265 12.35 -20.74 -8.23
N LEU A 266 13.57 -20.63 -7.72
CA LEU A 266 14.78 -20.76 -8.51
C LEU A 266 14.99 -22.20 -9.01
N MET A 267 14.64 -23.21 -8.22
CA MET A 267 14.65 -24.61 -8.66
C MET A 267 13.64 -24.81 -9.80
N LEU A 268 12.39 -24.38 -9.59
CA LEU A 268 11.33 -24.46 -10.61
C LEU A 268 11.75 -23.76 -11.92
N ALA A 269 12.36 -22.57 -11.82
CA ALA A 269 12.85 -21.82 -12.96
C ALA A 269 13.93 -22.59 -13.77
N ARG A 270 14.88 -23.24 -13.11
CA ARG A 270 15.90 -24.07 -13.77
C ARG A 270 15.30 -25.24 -14.53
N GLU A 271 14.26 -25.86 -13.97
CA GLU A 271 13.61 -27.04 -14.56
C GLU A 271 12.64 -26.69 -15.70
N THR A 272 12.09 -25.45 -15.72
CA THR A 272 11.04 -25.05 -16.67
C THR A 272 11.52 -24.02 -17.69
N GLY A 273 12.62 -23.34 -17.44
CA GLY A 273 13.09 -22.19 -18.22
C GLY A 273 12.32 -20.88 -17.93
N ALA A 274 11.46 -20.86 -16.93
CA ALA A 274 10.69 -19.68 -16.57
C ALA A 274 11.54 -18.61 -15.87
N HIS A 275 11.15 -17.35 -15.97
CA HIS A 275 11.80 -16.22 -15.31
C HIS A 275 11.25 -15.99 -13.91
N VAL A 276 12.14 -15.74 -12.93
CA VAL A 276 11.74 -15.38 -11.57
C VAL A 276 11.74 -13.86 -11.42
N VAL A 277 10.57 -13.29 -11.12
CA VAL A 277 10.39 -11.85 -10.94
C VAL A 277 9.86 -11.57 -9.53
N THR A 278 10.46 -10.59 -8.85
CA THR A 278 9.96 -10.14 -7.55
C THR A 278 8.81 -9.15 -7.75
N VAL A 279 7.71 -9.38 -7.06
CA VAL A 279 6.53 -8.50 -6.96
C VAL A 279 6.15 -8.35 -5.50
N ASN A 280 5.58 -7.21 -5.13
CA ASN A 280 5.16 -6.95 -3.74
C ASN A 280 3.69 -6.53 -3.66
N PRO A 281 2.72 -7.47 -3.70
CA PRO A 281 1.29 -7.16 -3.60
C PRO A 281 0.90 -6.40 -2.32
N LEU A 282 1.76 -6.40 -1.29
CA LEU A 282 1.61 -5.62 -0.06
C LEU A 282 2.22 -4.21 -0.14
N SER A 283 2.65 -3.77 -1.33
CA SER A 283 3.21 -2.42 -1.51
C SER A 283 2.19 -1.32 -1.18
N TYR A 284 2.64 -0.27 -0.48
CA TYR A 284 1.87 0.96 -0.33
C TYR A 284 1.49 1.57 -1.68
N ARG A 285 2.37 1.49 -2.70
CA ARG A 285 2.09 2.00 -4.06
C ARG A 285 1.32 0.96 -4.87
N TRP A 286 0.07 0.70 -4.44
CA TRP A 286 -0.81 -0.27 -5.04
C TRP A 286 -0.91 -0.13 -6.58
N ASP A 287 -1.09 1.09 -7.06
CA ASP A 287 -1.20 1.44 -8.48
C ASP A 287 0.03 1.00 -9.29
N GLN A 288 1.22 1.25 -8.76
CA GLN A 288 2.48 0.88 -9.41
C GLN A 288 2.71 -0.64 -9.35
N GLU A 289 2.31 -1.26 -8.24
CA GLU A 289 2.54 -2.68 -8.04
C GLU A 289 1.64 -3.54 -8.94
N MET A 290 0.36 -3.21 -9.10
CA MET A 290 -0.52 -3.91 -10.04
C MET A 290 0.00 -3.80 -11.49
N MET A 291 0.53 -2.65 -11.86
CA MET A 291 1.22 -2.46 -13.14
C MET A 291 2.51 -3.28 -13.24
N GLN A 292 3.26 -3.44 -12.14
CA GLN A 292 4.48 -4.25 -12.10
C GLN A 292 4.17 -5.74 -12.29
N VAL A 293 3.12 -6.24 -11.63
CA VAL A 293 2.62 -7.61 -11.83
C VAL A 293 2.29 -7.84 -13.32
N ALA A 294 1.53 -6.93 -13.94
CA ALA A 294 1.18 -7.05 -15.36
C ALA A 294 2.42 -7.01 -16.28
N LYS A 295 3.41 -6.15 -16.00
CA LYS A 295 4.68 -6.09 -16.73
C LYS A 295 5.47 -7.39 -16.61
N ALA A 296 5.56 -7.94 -15.40
CA ALA A 296 6.23 -9.21 -15.17
C ALA A 296 5.59 -10.34 -15.99
N LEU A 297 4.26 -10.42 -16.00
CA LEU A 297 3.52 -11.41 -16.78
C LEU A 297 3.66 -11.22 -18.29
N ARG A 298 3.78 -9.97 -18.75
CA ARG A 298 3.93 -9.64 -20.19
C ARG A 298 5.34 -9.90 -20.72
N TYR A 299 6.36 -9.57 -19.95
CA TYR A 299 7.74 -9.48 -20.42
C TYR A 299 8.69 -10.48 -19.74
N GLY A 300 8.28 -11.14 -18.68
CA GLY A 300 9.14 -12.01 -17.87
C GLY A 300 10.29 -11.25 -17.16
N LYS A 301 10.09 -9.96 -16.89
CA LYS A 301 11.12 -9.06 -16.35
C LYS A 301 10.60 -8.21 -15.21
#